data_a71257a31323c2f168e5931ee74f7955
#
_entry.id   a71257a31323c2f168e5931ee74f7955
#
_cell.length_a   1.000
_cell.length_b   1.000
_cell.length_c   1.000
_cell.angle_alpha   90.00
_cell.angle_beta   90.00
_cell.angle_gamma   90.00
#
_symmetry.space_group_name_H-M   'P 1'
#
loop_
_entity.id
_entity.type
_entity.pdbx_description
1 polymer ?
#
loop_
_entity_poly.entity_id
_entity_poly.type
_entity_poly.pdbx_seq_one_letter_code
_entity_poly.pdbx_strand_id
1 'polypeptide(L)'
;VDWSAMEKAGLTEGQQQIKDAFENYGVKDYVIVQKGDVKIAVFGVFGKDSLDCAPTCELLFEDPIEASKKTVEEIKKNEDVDMIACVSHSGTVEDEDKSEDEILAKNVPDIDLIISGHTHTQLDKPIQHGDTYIVSCGEYGRNLGTISMTQKDDGRWDVDTYELIPVTDEIKADAATQERIDELMETVDTNYLSHFGYTKDQILAENDIEFSSVDDMYNEHEELNLGDIMSDAYVYAVENSEYYDGDPVDVAVVPSGTVRDTYTKGDVTVEQVYNSFSLGIGKDGLAGYPLISAYLTGKELK
;
A
#
# COMPACT_ATOMS: atom_id res chain seq x y z
N VAL A 1 16.56 3.62 2.19
CA VAL A 1 16.77 4.36 3.46
C VAL A 1 18.15 4.97 3.47
N ASP A 2 18.26 6.25 3.83
CA ASP A 2 19.56 6.95 3.94
C ASP A 2 20.20 6.72 5.32
N TRP A 3 20.70 5.51 5.52
CA TRP A 3 21.41 5.14 6.75
C TRP A 3 22.63 6.03 7.01
N SER A 4 23.34 6.47 5.95
CA SER A 4 24.53 7.32 6.07
C SER A 4 24.20 8.70 6.65
N ALA A 5 23.12 9.32 6.23
CA ALA A 5 22.67 10.61 6.79
C ALA A 5 22.18 10.44 8.24
N MET A 6 21.42 9.36 8.51
CA MET A 6 20.90 9.08 9.84
C MET A 6 22.02 8.78 10.85
N GLU A 7 23.02 8.01 10.49
CA GLU A 7 24.20 7.72 11.33
C GLU A 7 25.01 8.97 11.68
N LYS A 8 25.18 9.88 10.70
CA LYS A 8 25.83 11.17 10.93
C LYS A 8 25.05 12.06 11.90
N ALA A 9 23.72 11.97 11.90
CA ALA A 9 22.86 12.70 12.82
C ALA A 9 22.78 12.06 14.21
N GLY A 10 23.14 10.79 14.32
CA GLY A 10 23.00 9.96 15.52
C GLY A 10 21.64 9.25 15.55
N LEU A 11 21.67 7.92 15.42
CA LEU A 11 20.46 7.09 15.43
C LEU A 11 19.78 7.13 16.80
N THR A 12 18.44 7.19 16.80
CA THR A 12 17.65 6.88 17.98
C THR A 12 17.68 5.37 18.27
N GLU A 13 17.23 4.94 19.45
CA GLU A 13 17.18 3.51 19.79
C GLU A 13 16.27 2.74 18.83
N GLY A 14 15.09 3.28 18.47
CA GLY A 14 14.18 2.68 17.51
C GLY A 14 14.78 2.56 16.10
N GLN A 15 15.45 3.60 15.63
CA GLN A 15 16.13 3.59 14.33
C GLN A 15 17.28 2.56 14.31
N GLN A 16 18.02 2.40 15.40
CA GLN A 16 19.03 1.36 15.50
C GLN A 16 18.43 -0.04 15.47
N GLN A 17 17.31 -0.26 16.19
CA GLN A 17 16.62 -1.55 16.17
C GLN A 17 16.12 -1.91 14.77
N ILE A 18 15.58 -0.95 14.01
CA ILE A 18 15.16 -1.17 12.61
C ILE A 18 16.37 -1.50 11.73
N LYS A 19 17.47 -0.77 11.89
CA LYS A 19 18.71 -1.05 11.14
C LYS A 19 19.22 -2.45 11.40
N ASP A 20 19.31 -2.85 12.68
CA ASP A 20 19.71 -4.19 13.09
C ASP A 20 18.77 -5.26 12.51
N ALA A 21 17.47 -5.00 12.45
CA ALA A 21 16.48 -5.90 11.84
C ALA A 21 16.70 -6.05 10.33
N PHE A 22 17.02 -4.98 9.60
CA PHE A 22 17.35 -5.02 8.18
C PHE A 22 18.62 -5.84 7.93
N GLU A 23 19.67 -5.63 8.74
CA GLU A 23 20.94 -6.37 8.65
C GLU A 23 20.72 -7.86 8.97
N ASN A 24 19.98 -8.18 10.03
CA ASN A 24 19.68 -9.55 10.43
C ASN A 24 18.81 -10.30 9.40
N TYR A 25 17.87 -9.62 8.75
CA TYR A 25 17.07 -10.19 7.67
C TYR A 25 17.89 -10.34 6.38
N GLY A 26 18.98 -9.59 6.24
CA GLY A 26 19.83 -9.60 5.05
C GLY A 26 19.27 -8.76 3.90
N VAL A 27 18.59 -7.62 4.22
CA VAL A 27 18.16 -6.65 3.21
C VAL A 27 19.36 -6.14 2.42
N LYS A 28 19.23 -6.08 1.11
CA LYS A 28 20.28 -5.63 0.18
C LYS A 28 19.72 -4.53 -0.72
N ASP A 29 20.62 -3.73 -1.30
CA ASP A 29 20.27 -2.71 -2.27
C ASP A 29 19.66 -3.33 -3.55
N TYR A 30 20.14 -4.52 -3.92
CA TYR A 30 19.55 -5.34 -5.00
C TYR A 30 19.84 -6.82 -4.76
N VAL A 31 19.10 -7.68 -5.46
CA VAL A 31 19.31 -9.13 -5.48
C VAL A 31 19.41 -9.63 -6.91
N ILE A 32 20.16 -10.70 -7.14
CA ILE A 32 20.23 -11.37 -8.43
C ILE A 32 19.35 -12.61 -8.39
N VAL A 33 18.39 -12.67 -9.30
CA VAL A 33 17.53 -13.84 -9.52
C VAL A 33 17.95 -14.49 -10.82
N GLN A 34 18.29 -15.76 -10.78
CA GLN A 34 18.61 -16.53 -11.98
C GLN A 34 17.53 -17.58 -12.25
N LYS A 35 17.00 -17.59 -13.47
CA LYS A 35 16.03 -18.55 -13.95
C LYS A 35 16.50 -19.12 -15.29
N GLY A 36 16.95 -20.38 -15.32
CA GLY A 36 17.62 -20.93 -16.48
C GLY A 36 18.88 -20.14 -16.82
N ASP A 37 18.97 -19.67 -18.05
CA ASP A 37 20.12 -18.87 -18.52
C ASP A 37 19.94 -17.36 -18.32
N VAL A 38 18.75 -16.91 -17.84
CA VAL A 38 18.45 -15.49 -17.64
C VAL A 38 18.79 -15.06 -16.20
N LYS A 39 19.57 -13.99 -16.08
CA LYS A 39 19.88 -13.32 -14.81
C LYS A 39 19.18 -11.96 -14.72
N ILE A 40 18.43 -11.75 -13.68
CA ILE A 40 17.68 -10.52 -13.43
C ILE A 40 18.21 -9.87 -12.15
N ALA A 41 18.65 -8.63 -12.24
CA ALA A 41 18.86 -7.81 -11.05
C ALA A 41 17.52 -7.20 -10.63
N VAL A 42 17.16 -7.34 -9.36
CA VAL A 42 15.92 -6.80 -8.81
C VAL A 42 16.26 -5.88 -7.64
N PHE A 43 15.76 -4.65 -7.69
CA PHE A 43 15.88 -3.68 -6.59
C PHE A 43 14.50 -3.09 -6.25
N GLY A 44 14.41 -2.41 -5.09
CA GLY A 44 13.17 -1.83 -4.61
C GLY A 44 13.22 -0.31 -4.51
N VAL A 45 12.09 0.36 -4.79
CA VAL A 45 11.92 1.80 -4.63
C VAL A 45 10.69 2.08 -3.76
N PHE A 46 10.82 3.08 -2.89
CA PHE A 46 9.73 3.63 -2.08
C PHE A 46 9.51 5.09 -2.49
N GLY A 47 8.30 5.42 -2.95
CA GLY A 47 7.96 6.72 -3.51
C GLY A 47 7.84 7.84 -2.49
N LYS A 48 7.81 9.07 -2.97
CA LYS A 48 7.63 10.27 -2.12
C LYS A 48 6.23 10.34 -1.56
N ASP A 49 5.22 10.13 -2.40
CA ASP A 49 3.82 10.09 -1.98
C ASP A 49 3.56 8.97 -0.97
N SER A 50 4.20 7.80 -1.16
CA SER A 50 4.15 6.71 -0.18
C SER A 50 4.74 7.12 1.18
N LEU A 51 5.81 7.91 1.20
CA LEU A 51 6.39 8.43 2.43
C LEU A 51 5.49 9.48 3.09
N ASP A 52 4.85 10.34 2.30
CA ASP A 52 3.88 11.34 2.79
C ASP A 52 2.66 10.66 3.41
N CYS A 53 2.27 9.47 2.92
CA CYS A 53 1.24 8.62 3.51
C CYS A 53 1.68 7.90 4.81
N ALA A 54 2.94 8.01 5.20
CA ALA A 54 3.50 7.41 6.42
C ALA A 54 4.02 8.49 7.40
N PRO A 55 3.15 9.36 7.95
CA PRO A 55 3.55 10.55 8.72
C PRO A 55 4.26 10.24 10.04
N THR A 56 4.18 9.00 10.52
CA THR A 56 4.88 8.53 11.72
C THR A 56 6.22 7.86 11.42
N CYS A 57 6.62 7.80 10.15
CA CYS A 57 7.90 7.22 9.74
C CYS A 57 9.05 8.17 10.12
N GLU A 58 9.94 7.70 10.99
CA GLU A 58 11.11 8.45 11.44
C GLU A 58 12.40 8.13 10.63
N LEU A 59 12.27 7.35 9.55
CA LEU A 59 13.39 7.03 8.68
C LEU A 59 13.59 8.13 7.63
N LEU A 60 14.83 8.37 7.26
CA LEU A 60 15.18 9.23 6.13
C LEU A 60 15.35 8.39 4.87
N PHE A 61 14.88 8.93 3.76
CA PHE A 61 15.02 8.31 2.45
C PHE A 61 15.82 9.21 1.51
N GLU A 62 16.66 8.59 0.67
CA GLU A 62 17.27 9.28 -0.47
C GLU A 62 16.19 9.63 -1.50
N ASP A 63 16.45 10.61 -2.36
CA ASP A 63 15.57 10.84 -3.52
C ASP A 63 15.47 9.56 -4.35
N PRO A 64 14.26 9.07 -4.68
CA PRO A 64 14.07 7.76 -5.32
C PRO A 64 14.74 7.68 -6.69
N ILE A 65 14.82 8.78 -7.44
CA ILE A 65 15.47 8.82 -8.77
C ILE A 65 16.99 8.70 -8.61
N GLU A 66 17.58 9.48 -7.70
CA GLU A 66 19.04 9.46 -7.47
C GLU A 66 19.49 8.14 -6.85
N ALA A 67 18.72 7.58 -5.92
CA ALA A 67 18.98 6.26 -5.35
C ALA A 67 18.93 5.16 -6.42
N SER A 68 17.92 5.20 -7.32
CA SER A 68 17.78 4.26 -8.41
C SER A 68 18.93 4.35 -9.41
N LYS A 69 19.34 5.55 -9.82
CA LYS A 69 20.52 5.76 -10.68
C LYS A 69 21.77 5.10 -10.08
N LYS A 70 22.02 5.38 -8.81
CA LYS A 70 23.19 4.83 -8.08
C LYS A 70 23.12 3.30 -8.05
N THR A 71 21.99 2.72 -7.73
CA THR A 71 21.81 1.26 -7.68
C THR A 71 21.98 0.62 -9.06
N VAL A 72 21.39 1.20 -10.10
CA VAL A 72 21.55 0.71 -11.49
C VAL A 72 22.99 0.81 -11.97
N GLU A 73 23.71 1.91 -11.68
CA GLU A 73 25.13 2.06 -11.98
C GLU A 73 25.97 1.00 -11.26
N GLU A 74 25.66 0.68 -10.00
CA GLU A 74 26.34 -0.34 -9.22
C GLU A 74 26.07 -1.74 -9.79
N ILE A 75 24.83 -2.07 -10.16
CA ILE A 75 24.46 -3.32 -10.84
C ILE A 75 25.29 -3.46 -12.13
N LYS A 76 25.24 -2.47 -13.01
CA LYS A 76 25.96 -2.51 -14.31
C LYS A 76 27.48 -2.63 -14.18
N LYS A 77 28.03 -2.15 -13.06
CA LYS A 77 29.47 -2.22 -12.80
C LYS A 77 29.90 -3.57 -12.24
N ASN A 78 29.08 -4.19 -11.40
CA ASN A 78 29.48 -5.34 -10.60
C ASN A 78 28.90 -6.67 -11.12
N GLU A 79 27.81 -6.60 -11.90
CA GLU A 79 27.04 -7.77 -12.30
C GLU A 79 26.95 -7.87 -13.83
N ASP A 80 26.92 -9.11 -14.31
CA ASP A 80 26.59 -9.44 -15.69
C ASP A 80 25.18 -9.98 -15.70
N VAL A 81 24.18 -9.11 -15.97
CA VAL A 81 22.76 -9.42 -15.92
C VAL A 81 22.11 -9.13 -17.26
N ASP A 82 21.04 -9.87 -17.55
CA ASP A 82 20.28 -9.75 -18.80
C ASP A 82 19.15 -8.73 -18.65
N MET A 83 18.64 -8.49 -17.42
CA MET A 83 17.54 -7.59 -17.13
C MET A 83 17.74 -6.87 -15.78
N ILE A 84 17.28 -5.62 -15.73
CA ILE A 84 17.16 -4.85 -14.47
C ILE A 84 15.67 -4.59 -14.22
N ALA A 85 15.13 -5.15 -13.14
CA ALA A 85 13.76 -4.97 -12.72
C ALA A 85 13.67 -4.16 -11.42
N CYS A 86 12.71 -3.24 -11.35
CA CYS A 86 12.37 -2.46 -10.17
C CYS A 86 11.02 -2.92 -9.61
N VAL A 87 10.96 -3.23 -8.33
CA VAL A 87 9.71 -3.38 -7.58
C VAL A 87 9.44 -2.07 -6.88
N SER A 88 8.44 -1.34 -7.34
CA SER A 88 8.17 0.02 -6.90
C SER A 88 6.93 0.13 -6.02
N HIS A 89 7.02 0.90 -4.95
CA HIS A 89 5.88 1.39 -4.19
C HIS A 89 5.79 2.92 -4.32
N SER A 90 5.70 3.40 -5.58
CA SER A 90 5.61 4.82 -5.94
C SER A 90 4.33 5.13 -6.70
N GLY A 91 3.96 4.23 -7.62
CA GLY A 91 2.69 4.25 -8.33
C GLY A 91 2.67 5.02 -9.63
N THR A 92 1.55 4.82 -10.34
CA THR A 92 1.19 5.52 -11.58
C THR A 92 -0.12 6.24 -11.42
N VAL A 93 -0.25 7.43 -12.03
CA VAL A 93 -1.48 8.23 -12.05
C VAL A 93 -1.76 8.72 -13.47
N GLU A 94 -2.98 9.22 -13.73
CA GLU A 94 -3.38 9.67 -15.06
C GLU A 94 -2.51 10.82 -15.60
N ASP A 95 -2.06 11.73 -14.73
CA ASP A 95 -1.13 12.81 -15.07
C ASP A 95 0.32 12.28 -15.07
N GLU A 96 0.84 11.99 -16.26
CA GLU A 96 2.18 11.46 -16.49
C GLU A 96 3.30 12.28 -15.84
N ASP A 97 3.11 13.59 -15.66
CA ASP A 97 4.08 14.49 -15.03
C ASP A 97 4.05 14.39 -13.49
N LYS A 98 3.06 13.70 -12.93
CA LYS A 98 2.92 13.39 -11.50
C LYS A 98 3.06 11.91 -11.19
N SER A 99 3.06 11.07 -12.20
CA SER A 99 3.18 9.62 -12.11
C SER A 99 4.62 9.24 -11.75
N GLU A 100 4.88 8.92 -10.48
CA GLU A 100 6.24 8.71 -9.97
C GLU A 100 6.99 7.61 -10.70
N ASP A 101 6.33 6.50 -11.05
CA ASP A 101 6.98 5.41 -11.78
C ASP A 101 7.24 5.76 -13.24
N GLU A 102 6.42 6.60 -13.88
CA GLU A 102 6.71 7.11 -15.21
C GLU A 102 7.86 8.13 -15.22
N ILE A 103 7.93 8.96 -14.17
CA ILE A 103 9.08 9.84 -13.94
C ILE A 103 10.35 9.01 -13.71
N LEU A 104 10.27 7.91 -12.94
CA LEU A 104 11.38 7.00 -12.73
C LEU A 104 11.86 6.39 -14.06
N ALA A 105 10.95 5.83 -14.87
CA ALA A 105 11.28 5.24 -16.17
C ALA A 105 11.98 6.23 -17.11
N LYS A 106 11.50 7.48 -17.16
CA LYS A 106 12.10 8.55 -17.98
C LYS A 106 13.49 8.96 -17.52
N ASN A 107 13.78 8.92 -16.21
CA ASN A 107 15.02 9.39 -15.60
C ASN A 107 16.07 8.30 -15.40
N VAL A 108 15.67 7.03 -15.43
CA VAL A 108 16.54 5.85 -15.25
C VAL A 108 16.25 4.82 -16.37
N PRO A 109 16.56 5.14 -17.63
CA PRO A 109 16.18 4.36 -18.79
C PRO A 109 16.88 2.99 -18.93
N ASP A 110 17.81 2.68 -18.03
CA ASP A 110 18.46 1.36 -17.93
C ASP A 110 17.63 0.34 -17.12
N ILE A 111 16.46 0.72 -16.61
CA ILE A 111 15.49 -0.21 -16.03
C ILE A 111 14.64 -0.79 -17.16
N ASP A 112 14.58 -2.12 -17.27
CA ASP A 112 13.79 -2.80 -18.28
C ASP A 112 12.31 -2.95 -17.87
N LEU A 113 12.07 -3.24 -16.58
CA LEU A 113 10.73 -3.49 -16.05
C LEU A 113 10.52 -2.82 -14.69
N ILE A 114 9.42 -2.10 -14.54
CA ILE A 114 8.92 -1.58 -13.27
C ILE A 114 7.62 -2.30 -12.92
N ILE A 115 7.60 -2.97 -11.76
CA ILE A 115 6.41 -3.56 -11.17
C ILE A 115 5.89 -2.56 -10.15
N SER A 116 4.84 -1.85 -10.53
CA SER A 116 4.28 -0.70 -9.81
C SER A 116 3.25 -1.11 -8.77
N GLY A 117 3.24 -0.40 -7.64
CA GLY A 117 2.27 -0.53 -6.56
C GLY A 117 1.87 0.85 -6.01
N HIS A 118 1.32 0.93 -4.80
CA HIS A 118 0.90 2.13 -4.07
C HIS A 118 -0.44 2.75 -4.51
N THR A 119 -0.55 3.19 -5.74
CA THR A 119 -1.74 3.91 -6.25
C THR A 119 -2.91 2.99 -6.61
N HIS A 120 -2.75 1.67 -6.40
CA HIS A 120 -3.76 0.66 -6.70
C HIS A 120 -4.21 0.65 -8.18
N THR A 121 -3.46 1.28 -9.05
CA THR A 121 -3.79 1.38 -10.47
C THR A 121 -3.80 0.01 -11.13
N GLN A 122 -4.89 -0.34 -11.82
CA GLN A 122 -4.93 -1.48 -12.72
C GLN A 122 -4.57 -1.01 -14.12
N LEU A 123 -3.49 -1.56 -14.67
CA LEU A 123 -3.06 -1.30 -16.04
C LEU A 123 -3.46 -2.47 -16.92
N ASP A 124 -4.40 -2.26 -17.84
CA ASP A 124 -4.79 -3.28 -18.82
C ASP A 124 -3.71 -3.52 -19.89
N LYS A 125 -2.76 -2.62 -19.98
CA LYS A 125 -1.58 -2.68 -20.86
C LYS A 125 -0.39 -2.06 -20.14
N PRO A 126 0.83 -2.57 -20.40
CA PRO A 126 2.03 -1.92 -19.91
C PRO A 126 2.12 -0.47 -20.40
N ILE A 127 2.52 0.45 -19.52
CA ILE A 127 3.00 1.77 -19.93
C ILE A 127 4.44 1.59 -20.41
N GLN A 128 4.85 2.30 -21.47
CA GLN A 128 6.20 2.22 -22.00
C GLN A 128 6.83 3.59 -22.16
N HIS A 129 8.02 3.77 -21.58
CA HIS A 129 8.88 4.92 -21.77
C HIS A 129 10.26 4.45 -22.26
N GLY A 130 10.57 4.75 -23.54
CA GLY A 130 11.77 4.21 -24.16
C GLY A 130 11.75 2.68 -24.21
N ASP A 131 12.72 2.05 -23.57
CA ASP A 131 12.81 0.59 -23.45
C ASP A 131 12.29 0.06 -22.10
N THR A 132 11.82 0.94 -21.19
CA THR A 132 11.27 0.58 -19.89
C THR A 132 9.78 0.31 -19.97
N TYR A 133 9.33 -0.83 -19.45
CA TYR A 133 7.92 -1.17 -19.28
C TYR A 133 7.49 -1.03 -17.83
N ILE A 134 6.28 -0.49 -17.59
CA ILE A 134 5.66 -0.37 -16.29
C ILE A 134 4.38 -1.22 -16.28
N VAL A 135 4.23 -2.07 -15.26
CA VAL A 135 3.06 -2.95 -15.10
C VAL A 135 2.50 -2.82 -13.69
N SER A 136 1.17 -2.95 -13.56
CA SER A 136 0.47 -2.94 -12.27
C SER A 136 -0.83 -3.75 -12.38
N CYS A 137 -1.15 -4.54 -11.38
CA CYS A 137 -2.30 -5.44 -11.39
C CYS A 137 -3.45 -4.99 -10.48
N GLY A 138 -3.44 -3.75 -10.00
CA GLY A 138 -4.43 -3.23 -9.06
C GLY A 138 -4.08 -3.55 -7.61
N GLU A 139 -5.09 -3.88 -6.83
CA GLU A 139 -5.00 -3.98 -5.37
C GLU A 139 -5.56 -5.29 -4.82
N TYR A 140 -5.29 -5.55 -3.53
CA TYR A 140 -5.89 -6.59 -2.69
C TYR A 140 -5.88 -8.01 -3.28
N GLY A 141 -4.96 -8.30 -4.22
CA GLY A 141 -4.90 -9.61 -4.86
C GLY A 141 -6.09 -9.91 -5.79
N ARG A 142 -6.83 -8.90 -6.24
CA ARG A 142 -7.95 -9.06 -7.18
C ARG A 142 -7.52 -9.64 -8.52
N ASN A 143 -6.26 -9.39 -8.92
CA ASN A 143 -5.69 -9.93 -10.13
C ASN A 143 -4.28 -10.47 -9.89
N LEU A 144 -3.93 -11.52 -10.64
CA LEU A 144 -2.56 -11.96 -10.85
C LEU A 144 -2.08 -11.39 -12.19
N GLY A 145 -1.16 -10.43 -12.16
CA GLY A 145 -0.50 -9.91 -13.36
C GLY A 145 0.56 -10.89 -13.86
N THR A 146 0.50 -11.23 -15.14
CA THR A 146 1.53 -12.03 -15.81
C THR A 146 2.09 -11.28 -16.99
N ILE A 147 3.42 -11.33 -17.16
CA ILE A 147 4.12 -10.73 -18.30
C ILE A 147 5.11 -11.74 -18.88
N SER A 148 5.09 -11.90 -20.20
CA SER A 148 6.11 -12.64 -20.93
C SER A 148 6.89 -11.67 -21.79
N MET A 149 8.22 -11.80 -21.76
CA MET A 149 9.12 -10.91 -22.48
C MET A 149 10.19 -11.71 -23.21
N THR A 150 10.57 -11.24 -24.38
CA THR A 150 11.65 -11.81 -25.19
C THR A 150 12.78 -10.81 -25.38
N GLN A 151 14.02 -11.26 -25.12
CA GLN A 151 15.20 -10.44 -25.37
C GLN A 151 15.55 -10.43 -26.85
N LYS A 152 15.77 -9.24 -27.39
CA LYS A 152 16.20 -9.03 -28.77
C LYS A 152 17.72 -9.18 -28.93
N ASP A 153 18.16 -9.26 -30.18
CA ASP A 153 19.58 -9.34 -30.53
C ASP A 153 20.42 -8.13 -30.07
N ASP A 154 19.77 -6.99 -29.83
CA ASP A 154 20.38 -5.76 -29.31
C ASP A 154 20.38 -5.65 -27.77
N GLY A 155 19.92 -6.69 -27.09
CA GLY A 155 19.85 -6.79 -25.63
C GLY A 155 18.60 -6.20 -25.00
N ARG A 156 17.76 -5.49 -25.75
CA ARG A 156 16.49 -4.92 -25.24
C ARG A 156 15.42 -6.00 -25.06
N TRP A 157 14.43 -5.71 -24.22
CA TRP A 157 13.32 -6.61 -23.98
C TRP A 157 12.03 -6.10 -24.65
N ASP A 158 11.27 -7.02 -25.26
CA ASP A 158 9.91 -6.76 -25.75
C ASP A 158 8.91 -7.58 -24.98
N VAL A 159 7.73 -7.00 -24.78
CA VAL A 159 6.58 -7.70 -24.18
C VAL A 159 5.87 -8.52 -25.26
N ASP A 160 5.84 -9.84 -25.07
CA ASP A 160 5.09 -10.76 -25.92
C ASP A 160 3.63 -10.83 -25.48
N THR A 161 3.41 -10.99 -24.15
CA THR A 161 2.07 -11.03 -23.56
C THR A 161 2.07 -10.32 -22.22
N TYR A 162 0.95 -9.67 -21.92
CA TYR A 162 0.62 -9.13 -20.62
C TYR A 162 -0.84 -9.43 -20.33
N GLU A 163 -1.13 -10.07 -19.21
CA GLU A 163 -2.47 -10.50 -18.85
C GLU A 163 -2.72 -10.25 -17.36
N LEU A 164 -3.91 -9.77 -17.05
CA LEU A 164 -4.46 -9.72 -15.71
C LEU A 164 -5.45 -10.88 -15.55
N ILE A 165 -5.10 -11.83 -14.70
CA ILE A 165 -5.91 -13.01 -14.39
C ILE A 165 -6.71 -12.71 -13.13
N PRO A 166 -8.05 -12.57 -13.21
CA PRO A 166 -8.87 -12.30 -12.04
C PRO A 166 -8.77 -13.44 -11.01
N VAL A 167 -8.60 -13.08 -9.76
CA VAL A 167 -8.67 -14.02 -8.63
C VAL A 167 -10.11 -14.05 -8.15
N THR A 168 -10.77 -15.19 -8.31
CA THR A 168 -12.18 -15.40 -8.00
C THR A 168 -12.38 -16.56 -7.03
N ASP A 169 -13.57 -16.67 -6.44
CA ASP A 169 -13.95 -17.76 -5.53
C ASP A 169 -13.98 -19.13 -6.21
N GLU A 170 -13.90 -19.18 -7.56
CA GLU A 170 -13.78 -20.44 -8.30
C GLU A 170 -12.36 -21.04 -8.19
N ILE A 171 -11.37 -20.24 -7.79
CA ILE A 171 -9.99 -20.70 -7.61
C ILE A 171 -9.89 -21.41 -6.26
N LYS A 172 -9.56 -22.69 -6.32
CA LYS A 172 -9.37 -23.48 -5.10
C LYS A 172 -8.15 -22.98 -4.33
N ALA A 173 -8.36 -22.66 -3.05
CA ALA A 173 -7.29 -22.29 -2.15
C ALA A 173 -6.24 -23.41 -2.00
N ASP A 174 -4.97 -23.04 -1.92
CA ASP A 174 -3.91 -23.96 -1.52
C ASP A 174 -4.06 -24.33 -0.04
N ALA A 175 -4.13 -25.62 0.25
CA ALA A 175 -4.45 -26.09 1.59
C ALA A 175 -3.40 -25.70 2.65
N ALA A 176 -2.11 -25.70 2.29
CA ALA A 176 -1.04 -25.36 3.24
C ALA A 176 -1.02 -23.85 3.52
N THR A 177 -1.31 -23.02 2.50
CA THR A 177 -1.45 -21.58 2.66
C THR A 177 -2.67 -21.25 3.53
N GLN A 178 -3.81 -21.93 3.31
CA GLN A 178 -5.01 -21.73 4.11
C GLN A 178 -4.77 -22.10 5.59
N GLU A 179 -4.14 -23.24 5.87
CA GLU A 179 -3.78 -23.63 7.24
C GLU A 179 -2.92 -22.55 7.93
N ARG A 180 -1.98 -21.94 7.19
CA ARG A 180 -1.16 -20.87 7.72
C ARG A 180 -1.95 -19.59 7.99
N ILE A 181 -2.91 -19.26 7.12
CA ILE A 181 -3.83 -18.12 7.32
C ILE A 181 -4.67 -18.37 8.58
N ASP A 182 -5.23 -19.56 8.74
CA ASP A 182 -6.06 -19.92 9.89
C ASP A 182 -5.29 -19.77 11.21
N GLU A 183 -4.03 -20.21 11.26
CA GLU A 183 -3.15 -20.02 12.43
C GLU A 183 -2.89 -18.53 12.75
N LEU A 184 -2.68 -17.71 11.72
CA LEU A 184 -2.48 -16.28 11.89
C LEU A 184 -3.76 -15.59 12.38
N MET A 185 -4.91 -15.97 11.86
CA MET A 185 -6.21 -15.44 12.29
C MET A 185 -6.54 -15.84 13.74
N GLU A 186 -6.20 -17.07 14.17
CA GLU A 186 -6.31 -17.46 15.57
C GLU A 186 -5.40 -16.60 16.48
N THR A 187 -4.21 -16.23 15.98
CA THR A 187 -3.30 -15.33 16.67
C THR A 187 -3.89 -13.93 16.82
N VAL A 188 -4.56 -13.40 15.79
CA VAL A 188 -5.27 -12.12 15.81
C VAL A 188 -6.41 -12.16 16.84
N ASP A 189 -7.23 -13.22 16.81
CA ASP A 189 -8.33 -13.39 17.76
C ASP A 189 -7.84 -13.43 19.21
N THR A 190 -6.79 -14.21 19.49
CA THR A 190 -6.30 -14.43 20.86
C THR A 190 -5.45 -13.29 21.40
N ASN A 191 -4.62 -12.67 20.58
CA ASN A 191 -3.62 -11.69 21.02
C ASN A 191 -4.02 -10.23 20.75
N TYR A 192 -5.05 -9.99 19.95
CA TYR A 192 -5.50 -8.64 19.62
C TYR A 192 -7.00 -8.45 19.93
N LEU A 193 -7.90 -9.11 19.20
CA LEU A 193 -9.34 -8.87 19.34
C LEU A 193 -9.90 -9.22 20.72
N SER A 194 -9.33 -10.24 21.40
CA SER A 194 -9.71 -10.61 22.76
C SER A 194 -9.55 -9.49 23.78
N HIS A 195 -8.59 -8.55 23.58
CA HIS A 195 -8.42 -7.38 24.45
C HIS A 195 -9.63 -6.45 24.43
N PHE A 196 -10.38 -6.45 23.34
CA PHE A 196 -11.60 -5.67 23.15
C PHE A 196 -12.87 -6.48 23.40
N GLY A 197 -12.73 -7.78 23.72
CA GLY A 197 -13.86 -8.69 23.93
C GLY A 197 -14.52 -9.17 22.64
N TYR A 198 -13.80 -9.12 21.51
CA TYR A 198 -14.29 -9.53 20.19
C TYR A 198 -13.58 -10.77 19.67
N THR A 199 -14.20 -11.41 18.67
CA THR A 199 -13.60 -12.38 17.74
C THR A 199 -13.90 -11.94 16.31
N LYS A 200 -13.08 -12.35 15.33
CA LYS A 200 -13.21 -11.91 13.94
C LYS A 200 -14.57 -12.22 13.31
N ASP A 201 -15.11 -13.39 13.61
CA ASP A 201 -16.37 -13.87 13.04
C ASP A 201 -17.61 -13.41 13.84
N GLN A 202 -17.44 -12.63 14.90
CA GLN A 202 -18.56 -12.11 15.67
C GLN A 202 -19.40 -11.16 14.83
N ILE A 203 -20.71 -11.47 14.72
CA ILE A 203 -21.66 -10.63 14.01
C ILE A 203 -21.99 -9.41 14.88
N LEU A 204 -21.79 -8.21 14.33
CA LEU A 204 -22.09 -6.93 14.97
C LEU A 204 -23.43 -6.36 14.53
N ALA A 205 -23.82 -6.60 13.27
CA ALA A 205 -25.05 -6.11 12.70
C ALA A 205 -25.52 -7.03 11.54
N GLU A 206 -26.79 -6.90 11.15
CA GLU A 206 -27.32 -7.45 9.92
C GLU A 206 -27.63 -6.27 8.98
N ASN A 207 -27.10 -6.34 7.76
CA ASN A 207 -27.20 -5.27 6.75
C ASN A 207 -28.12 -5.70 5.60
N ASP A 208 -29.19 -4.94 5.35
CA ASP A 208 -30.14 -5.19 4.25
C ASP A 208 -29.99 -4.22 3.06
N ILE A 209 -29.12 -3.23 3.16
CA ILE A 209 -28.86 -2.23 2.11
C ILE A 209 -27.56 -2.54 1.37
N GLU A 210 -27.40 -1.94 0.20
CA GLU A 210 -26.15 -1.95 -0.56
C GLU A 210 -25.38 -0.66 -0.28
N PHE A 211 -24.16 -0.78 0.22
CA PHE A 211 -23.27 0.34 0.42
C PHE A 211 -22.51 0.64 -0.87
N SER A 212 -22.18 1.91 -1.07
CA SER A 212 -21.30 2.36 -2.15
C SER A 212 -19.95 1.67 -2.06
N SER A 213 -19.29 1.49 -3.18
CA SER A 213 -17.92 0.97 -3.18
C SER A 213 -16.90 2.02 -2.69
N VAL A 214 -15.71 1.58 -2.33
CA VAL A 214 -14.59 2.49 -2.04
C VAL A 214 -14.20 3.26 -3.30
N ASP A 215 -14.27 2.62 -4.48
CA ASP A 215 -13.97 3.25 -5.76
C ASP A 215 -14.93 4.42 -6.06
N ASP A 216 -16.21 4.29 -5.71
CA ASP A 216 -17.19 5.39 -5.86
C ASP A 216 -16.79 6.59 -5.00
N MET A 217 -16.27 6.37 -3.77
CA MET A 217 -15.82 7.46 -2.89
C MET A 217 -14.64 8.26 -3.46
N TYR A 218 -13.83 7.66 -4.32
CA TYR A 218 -12.72 8.35 -4.98
C TYR A 218 -13.13 9.06 -6.26
N ASN A 219 -14.10 8.49 -6.98
CA ASN A 219 -14.44 8.93 -8.33
C ASN A 219 -15.68 9.85 -8.37
N GLU A 220 -16.57 9.74 -7.39
CA GLU A 220 -17.81 10.50 -7.35
C GLU A 220 -17.72 11.62 -6.29
N HIS A 221 -18.18 12.82 -6.66
CA HIS A 221 -18.21 13.98 -5.78
C HIS A 221 -19.66 14.26 -5.36
N GLU A 222 -20.31 13.25 -4.78
CA GLU A 222 -21.69 13.32 -4.32
C GLU A 222 -21.86 12.62 -2.96
N GLU A 223 -23.07 12.66 -2.41
CA GLU A 223 -23.42 12.00 -1.17
C GLU A 223 -23.42 10.47 -1.37
N LEU A 224 -22.63 9.75 -0.57
CA LEU A 224 -22.48 8.30 -0.62
C LEU A 224 -22.72 7.70 0.77
N ASN A 225 -23.58 6.68 0.85
CA ASN A 225 -23.96 6.08 2.14
C ASN A 225 -22.80 5.44 2.92
N LEU A 226 -21.73 5.01 2.26
CA LEU A 226 -20.51 4.54 2.93
C LEU A 226 -19.80 5.70 3.63
N GLY A 227 -19.70 6.87 3.00
CA GLY A 227 -19.14 8.08 3.62
C GLY A 227 -19.99 8.57 4.78
N ASP A 228 -21.31 8.51 4.65
CA ASP A 228 -22.26 8.94 5.68
C ASP A 228 -22.11 8.09 6.95
N ILE A 229 -22.13 6.76 6.85
CA ILE A 229 -21.97 5.89 8.04
C ILE A 229 -20.63 6.09 8.73
N MET A 230 -19.55 6.37 7.97
CA MET A 230 -18.24 6.67 8.57
C MET A 230 -18.24 8.00 9.32
N SER A 231 -18.89 9.01 8.76
CA SER A 231 -19.05 10.33 9.41
C SER A 231 -19.90 10.24 10.66
N ASP A 232 -21.02 9.52 10.59
CA ASP A 232 -21.89 9.27 11.74
C ASP A 232 -21.18 8.51 12.86
N ALA A 233 -20.34 7.54 12.49
CA ALA A 233 -19.54 6.80 13.46
C ALA A 233 -18.54 7.72 14.21
N TYR A 234 -17.96 8.71 13.55
CA TYR A 234 -17.10 9.71 14.20
C TYR A 234 -17.89 10.58 15.17
N VAL A 235 -19.04 11.10 14.76
CA VAL A 235 -19.94 11.87 15.64
C VAL A 235 -20.31 11.05 16.87
N TYR A 236 -20.77 9.81 16.63
CA TYR A 236 -21.15 8.89 17.71
C TYR A 236 -19.99 8.63 18.68
N ALA A 237 -18.79 8.39 18.17
CA ALA A 237 -17.62 8.11 19.00
C ALA A 237 -17.23 9.31 19.87
N VAL A 238 -17.27 10.53 19.32
CA VAL A 238 -16.98 11.75 20.09
C VAL A 238 -18.04 11.96 21.16
N GLU A 239 -19.34 11.92 20.82
CA GLU A 239 -20.43 12.19 21.74
C GLU A 239 -20.60 11.14 22.86
N ASN A 240 -20.05 9.93 22.65
CA ASN A 240 -20.05 8.86 23.66
C ASN A 240 -18.69 8.68 24.35
N SER A 241 -17.71 9.53 24.08
CA SER A 241 -16.42 9.48 24.74
C SER A 241 -16.47 10.06 26.15
N GLU A 242 -15.56 9.65 27.02
CA GLU A 242 -15.39 10.23 28.37
C GLU A 242 -14.89 11.70 28.33
N TYR A 243 -14.42 12.16 27.20
CA TYR A 243 -13.93 13.53 26.96
C TYR A 243 -14.99 14.46 26.38
N TYR A 244 -16.20 13.98 26.14
CA TYR A 244 -17.28 14.79 25.58
C TYR A 244 -17.77 15.85 26.58
N ASP A 245 -17.72 17.10 26.16
CA ASP A 245 -18.07 18.26 26.99
C ASP A 245 -19.55 18.69 26.91
N GLY A 246 -20.32 18.05 26.03
CA GLY A 246 -21.74 18.29 25.84
C GLY A 246 -22.06 19.28 24.70
N ASP A 247 -21.05 19.83 24.04
CA ASP A 247 -21.27 20.65 22.86
C ASP A 247 -21.51 19.76 21.62
N PRO A 248 -22.52 20.03 20.80
CA PRO A 248 -22.84 19.18 19.66
C PRO A 248 -21.72 19.21 18.60
N VAL A 249 -21.51 18.07 17.94
CA VAL A 249 -20.64 18.00 16.78
C VAL A 249 -21.41 18.42 15.53
N ASP A 250 -21.10 19.60 15.00
CA ASP A 250 -21.80 20.14 13.81
C ASP A 250 -21.31 19.56 12.49
N VAL A 251 -20.05 19.13 12.41
CA VAL A 251 -19.40 18.63 11.18
C VAL A 251 -18.40 17.53 11.53
N ALA A 252 -18.45 16.42 10.80
CA ALA A 252 -17.41 15.40 10.79
C ALA A 252 -16.74 15.37 9.41
N VAL A 253 -15.41 15.18 9.41
CA VAL A 253 -14.61 15.05 8.20
C VAL A 253 -13.88 13.72 8.23
N VAL A 254 -14.18 12.87 7.26
CA VAL A 254 -13.56 11.56 7.08
C VAL A 254 -12.76 11.60 5.78
N PRO A 255 -11.41 11.48 5.82
CA PRO A 255 -10.64 11.37 4.59
C PRO A 255 -10.99 10.09 3.84
N SER A 256 -11.35 10.17 2.56
CA SER A 256 -11.72 9.00 1.75
C SER A 256 -10.63 7.93 1.75
N GLY A 257 -9.36 8.32 1.72
CA GLY A 257 -8.21 7.41 1.78
C GLY A 257 -8.11 6.56 3.05
N THR A 258 -8.83 6.89 4.12
CA THR A 258 -8.88 6.07 5.34
C THR A 258 -9.93 4.97 5.29
N VAL A 259 -10.89 5.05 4.37
CA VAL A 259 -11.91 4.01 4.14
C VAL A 259 -11.35 2.98 3.17
N ARG A 260 -11.24 1.73 3.60
CA ARG A 260 -10.48 0.68 2.89
C ARG A 260 -11.34 -0.47 2.38
N ASP A 261 -12.57 -0.59 2.86
CA ASP A 261 -13.53 -1.62 2.46
C ASP A 261 -14.96 -1.12 2.63
N THR A 262 -15.92 -1.83 2.05
CA THR A 262 -17.36 -1.55 2.13
C THR A 262 -18.09 -2.67 2.85
N TYR A 263 -19.38 -2.45 3.16
CA TYR A 263 -20.23 -3.46 3.80
C TYR A 263 -21.11 -4.15 2.78
N THR A 264 -21.09 -5.48 2.78
CA THR A 264 -21.98 -6.32 1.97
C THR A 264 -23.32 -6.56 2.67
N LYS A 265 -24.35 -6.92 1.89
CA LYS A 265 -25.63 -7.39 2.47
C LYS A 265 -25.43 -8.69 3.24
N GLY A 266 -26.14 -8.81 4.34
CA GLY A 266 -26.08 -9.94 5.25
C GLY A 266 -25.41 -9.58 6.57
N ASP A 267 -24.74 -10.55 7.17
CA ASP A 267 -24.05 -10.39 8.44
C ASP A 267 -22.82 -9.48 8.30
N VAL A 268 -22.72 -8.46 9.14
CA VAL A 268 -21.54 -7.58 9.25
C VAL A 268 -20.73 -8.05 10.45
N THR A 269 -19.53 -8.57 10.18
CA THR A 269 -18.65 -9.12 11.20
C THR A 269 -17.64 -8.09 11.72
N VAL A 270 -16.97 -8.41 12.85
CA VAL A 270 -15.86 -7.62 13.38
C VAL A 270 -14.74 -7.47 12.35
N GLU A 271 -14.44 -8.53 11.58
CA GLU A 271 -13.42 -8.50 10.53
C GLU A 271 -13.77 -7.48 9.44
N GLN A 272 -15.01 -7.46 8.95
CA GLN A 272 -15.46 -6.48 7.95
C GLN A 272 -15.37 -5.04 8.46
N VAL A 273 -15.80 -4.80 9.72
CA VAL A 273 -15.71 -3.47 10.33
C VAL A 273 -14.27 -3.03 10.52
N TYR A 274 -13.39 -3.95 10.94
CA TYR A 274 -11.96 -3.65 11.04
C TYR A 274 -11.35 -3.32 9.67
N ASN A 275 -11.64 -4.11 8.65
CA ASN A 275 -11.10 -3.92 7.29
C ASN A 275 -11.56 -2.58 6.68
N SER A 276 -12.79 -2.14 6.96
CA SER A 276 -13.30 -0.87 6.45
C SER A 276 -12.52 0.35 6.97
N PHE A 277 -11.84 0.23 8.13
CA PHE A 277 -11.12 1.34 8.78
C PHE A 277 -9.80 0.89 9.41
N SER A 278 -8.99 0.11 8.70
CA SER A 278 -7.81 -0.61 9.20
C SER A 278 -6.51 0.23 9.25
N LEU A 279 -6.52 1.48 8.80
CA LEU A 279 -5.31 2.29 8.72
C LEU A 279 -4.96 3.01 10.02
N GLY A 280 -3.64 3.22 10.18
CA GLY A 280 -3.05 3.95 11.27
C GLY A 280 -2.74 3.10 12.50
N ILE A 281 -1.85 3.62 13.33
CA ILE A 281 -1.52 3.07 14.65
C ILE A 281 -1.44 4.24 15.61
N GLY A 282 -2.24 4.19 16.70
CA GLY A 282 -2.22 5.17 17.75
C GLY A 282 -0.93 5.14 18.58
N LYS A 283 -0.71 6.15 19.40
CA LYS A 283 0.43 6.18 20.34
C LYS A 283 0.37 5.07 21.40
N ASP A 284 -0.78 4.49 21.60
CA ASP A 284 -1.05 3.34 22.46
C ASP A 284 -0.73 1.99 21.81
N GLY A 285 -0.32 2.00 20.53
CA GLY A 285 -0.02 0.81 19.74
C GLY A 285 -1.26 0.11 19.17
N LEU A 286 -2.44 0.69 19.32
CA LEU A 286 -3.68 0.15 18.75
C LEU A 286 -3.89 0.65 17.32
N ALA A 287 -4.58 -0.16 16.50
CA ALA A 287 -4.96 0.24 15.15
C ALA A 287 -5.92 1.44 15.18
N GLY A 288 -5.76 2.33 14.20
CA GLY A 288 -6.56 3.52 14.00
C GLY A 288 -5.79 4.82 14.21
N TYR A 289 -6.26 5.89 13.59
CA TYR A 289 -5.79 7.24 13.84
C TYR A 289 -6.53 7.85 15.04
N PRO A 290 -5.90 8.78 15.78
CA PRO A 290 -6.60 9.48 16.85
C PRO A 290 -7.72 10.34 16.27
N LEU A 291 -8.90 10.26 16.87
CA LEU A 291 -10.02 11.14 16.56
C LEU A 291 -9.77 12.51 17.22
N ILE A 292 -9.87 13.58 16.44
CA ILE A 292 -9.57 14.94 16.88
C ILE A 292 -10.86 15.78 16.82
N SER A 293 -11.20 16.42 17.92
CA SER A 293 -12.25 17.44 17.99
C SER A 293 -11.63 18.83 18.00
N ALA A 294 -12.18 19.76 17.24
CA ALA A 294 -11.71 21.14 17.14
C ALA A 294 -12.87 22.12 17.08
N TYR A 295 -12.73 23.27 17.75
CA TYR A 295 -13.67 24.39 17.68
C TYR A 295 -13.24 25.37 16.62
N LEU A 296 -14.06 25.53 15.59
CA LEU A 296 -13.79 26.41 14.46
C LEU A 296 -14.93 27.36 14.23
N THR A 297 -14.62 28.59 13.82
CA THR A 297 -15.64 29.49 13.27
C THR A 297 -15.98 29.10 11.85
N GLY A 298 -17.15 29.44 11.36
CA GLY A 298 -17.55 29.19 9.97
C GLY A 298 -16.60 29.83 8.92
N LYS A 299 -15.77 30.82 9.32
CA LYS A 299 -14.75 31.41 8.47
C LYS A 299 -13.48 30.56 8.40
N GLU A 300 -13.14 29.89 9.51
CA GLU A 300 -11.96 29.01 9.58
C GLU A 300 -12.26 27.66 8.92
N LEU A 301 -13.52 27.20 8.98
CA LEU A 301 -13.94 25.98 8.31
C LEU A 301 -13.98 26.14 6.78
N LYS A 302 -14.20 27.36 6.24
CA LYS A 302 -14.29 27.65 4.82
C LYS A 302 -12.94 27.91 4.16
#